data_9a592c3d4660278d5628f8a87d3a00d3
#
_entry.id   9a592c3d4660278d5628f8a87d3a00d3
#
_cell.length_a   1.000
_cell.length_b   1.000
_cell.length_c   1.000
_cell.angle_alpha   90.00
_cell.angle_beta   90.00
_cell.angle_gamma   90.00
#
_symmetry.space_group_name_H-M   'P 1'
#
loop_
_entity.id
_entity.type
_entity.pdbx_description
1 polymer ?
#
loop_
_entity_poly.entity_id
_entity_poly.type
_entity_poly.pdbx_seq_one_letter_code
_entity_poly.pdbx_strand_id
1 'polypeptide(L)'
;MQDTVKLFVGTSDHHDDLAQKIYLYTLYKNCSTPIDIVFLRPSDFPGWNRTTWGTPFTCYRYAVPHLMNYKGRALYTDVDMLNFRDISALYKTDLEGKAFGMVWDALQDNGKAGKKAGYPRGFWCDSVLLIDCEKAKEFVDPIDDIINWDKNYSYKWEVMKKLGSPHKEKTKKLVHMLDSRWNVFDGTDPSLVPKGFDSVSYTHLTLPTISVV
;
A
#
# COMPACT_ATOMS: atom_id res chain seq x y z
N MET A 1 6.99 24.09 -12.53
CA MET A 1 7.86 23.15 -11.76
C MET A 1 7.31 21.74 -12.02
N GLN A 2 8.17 20.81 -12.35
CA GLN A 2 7.75 19.40 -12.54
C GLN A 2 7.35 18.86 -11.16
N ASP A 3 6.13 18.31 -11.04
CA ASP A 3 5.64 17.78 -9.76
C ASP A 3 6.50 16.58 -9.35
N THR A 4 7.17 16.66 -8.21
CA THR A 4 7.96 15.56 -7.65
C THR A 4 7.02 14.56 -6.98
N VAL A 5 7.12 13.29 -7.33
CA VAL A 5 6.36 12.21 -6.67
C VAL A 5 6.86 12.04 -5.24
N LYS A 6 5.98 12.20 -4.25
CA LYS A 6 6.26 11.89 -2.86
C LYS A 6 5.92 10.44 -2.58
N LEU A 7 6.94 9.60 -2.40
CA LEU A 7 6.81 8.15 -2.27
C LEU A 7 7.35 7.66 -0.92
N PHE A 8 6.51 7.00 -0.16
CA PHE A 8 6.86 6.32 1.08
C PHE A 8 6.89 4.81 0.83
N VAL A 9 7.94 4.13 1.26
CA VAL A 9 8.13 2.70 1.04
C VAL A 9 8.32 2.00 2.37
N GLY A 10 7.38 1.14 2.72
CA GLY A 10 7.48 0.29 3.92
C GLY A 10 8.48 -0.83 3.71
N THR A 11 9.46 -0.97 4.60
CA THR A 11 10.52 -1.97 4.53
C THR A 11 11.00 -2.38 5.92
N SER A 12 11.72 -3.49 6.03
CA SER A 12 12.45 -3.87 7.25
C SER A 12 13.79 -3.13 7.35
N ASP A 13 14.48 -3.27 8.48
CA ASP A 13 15.81 -2.64 8.66
C ASP A 13 16.88 -3.29 7.77
N HIS A 14 16.91 -4.61 7.66
CA HIS A 14 17.97 -5.34 6.94
C HIS A 14 17.49 -6.53 6.11
N HIS A 15 16.34 -7.10 6.43
CA HIS A 15 15.87 -8.33 5.77
C HIS A 15 15.43 -8.12 4.32
N ASP A 16 15.10 -6.88 3.93
CA ASP A 16 14.57 -6.56 2.62
C ASP A 16 15.58 -5.86 1.70
N ASP A 17 16.89 -5.90 1.99
CA ASP A 17 17.92 -5.19 1.22
C ASP A 17 17.90 -5.56 -0.27
N LEU A 18 17.70 -6.83 -0.59
CA LEU A 18 17.61 -7.28 -1.98
C LEU A 18 16.29 -6.81 -2.62
N ALA A 19 15.18 -6.94 -1.93
CA ALA A 19 13.89 -6.46 -2.40
C ALA A 19 13.92 -4.95 -2.64
N GLN A 20 14.53 -4.18 -1.74
CA GLN A 20 14.72 -2.73 -1.90
C GLN A 20 15.53 -2.37 -3.16
N LYS A 21 16.61 -3.10 -3.45
CA LYS A 21 17.42 -2.88 -4.66
C LYS A 21 16.62 -3.16 -5.94
N ILE A 22 15.88 -4.26 -5.96
CA ILE A 22 15.03 -4.66 -7.09
C ILE A 22 13.88 -3.66 -7.27
N TYR A 23 13.25 -3.26 -6.17
CA TYR A 23 12.21 -2.24 -6.17
C TYR A 23 12.71 -0.94 -6.79
N LEU A 24 13.83 -0.39 -6.30
CA LEU A 24 14.43 0.83 -6.81
C LEU A 24 14.83 0.72 -8.28
N TYR A 25 15.42 -0.41 -8.68
CA TYR A 25 15.78 -0.63 -10.07
C TYR A 25 14.58 -0.56 -11.00
N THR A 26 13.49 -1.27 -10.66
CA THR A 26 12.27 -1.28 -11.47
C THR A 26 11.56 0.07 -11.46
N LEU A 27 11.58 0.75 -10.32
CA LEU A 27 11.02 2.08 -10.16
C LEU A 27 11.73 3.09 -11.06
N TYR A 28 13.05 3.23 -10.95
CA TYR A 28 13.82 4.20 -11.73
C TYR A 28 13.87 3.87 -13.22
N LYS A 29 13.82 2.59 -13.57
CA LYS A 29 13.75 2.16 -14.97
C LYS A 29 12.48 2.67 -15.68
N ASN A 30 11.37 2.77 -14.96
CA ASN A 30 10.07 3.04 -15.54
C ASN A 30 9.50 4.43 -15.20
N CYS A 31 10.12 5.20 -14.31
CA CYS A 31 9.62 6.52 -13.92
C CYS A 31 10.41 7.64 -14.59
N SER A 32 9.70 8.54 -15.28
CA SER A 32 10.26 9.72 -15.96
C SER A 32 10.23 10.99 -15.11
N THR A 33 9.53 10.96 -13.98
CA THR A 33 9.32 12.12 -13.10
C THR A 33 10.25 12.02 -11.89
N PRO A 34 10.82 13.12 -11.37
CA PRO A 34 11.57 13.11 -10.13
C PRO A 34 10.77 12.50 -8.98
N ILE A 35 11.41 11.65 -8.18
CA ILE A 35 10.79 10.97 -7.04
C ILE A 35 11.56 11.33 -5.78
N ASP A 36 10.84 11.75 -4.76
CA ASP A 36 11.34 11.91 -3.40
C ASP A 36 10.90 10.68 -2.59
N ILE A 37 11.86 9.82 -2.26
CA ILE A 37 11.61 8.53 -1.63
C ILE A 37 11.97 8.58 -0.16
N VAL A 38 11.03 8.18 0.69
CA VAL A 38 11.22 7.98 2.13
C VAL A 38 10.98 6.51 2.45
N PHE A 39 12.02 5.81 2.90
CA PHE A 39 11.87 4.46 3.43
C PHE A 39 11.39 4.52 4.88
N LEU A 40 10.37 3.73 5.20
CA LEU A 40 9.80 3.62 6.54
C LEU A 40 10.27 2.30 7.17
N ARG A 41 11.19 2.38 8.11
CA ARG A 41 11.84 1.24 8.78
C ARG A 41 11.44 1.13 10.24
N PRO A 42 11.51 -0.05 10.83
CA PRO A 42 11.33 -0.23 12.26
C PRO A 42 12.21 0.68 13.14
N SER A 43 13.44 0.93 12.72
CA SER A 43 14.38 1.83 13.41
C SER A 43 13.94 3.30 13.43
N ASP A 44 13.14 3.72 12.46
CA ASP A 44 12.62 5.10 12.38
C ASP A 44 11.47 5.35 13.38
N PHE A 45 10.88 4.27 13.93
CA PHE A 45 9.72 4.32 14.81
C PHE A 45 9.94 3.53 16.11
N PRO A 46 10.91 3.92 16.95
CA PRO A 46 11.16 3.25 18.22
C PRO A 46 9.91 3.36 19.11
N GLY A 47 9.53 2.23 19.73
CA GLY A 47 8.36 2.18 20.61
C GLY A 47 7.02 1.90 19.92
N TRP A 48 6.97 1.79 18.58
CA TRP A 48 5.72 1.39 17.90
C TRP A 48 5.32 -0.03 18.30
N ASN A 49 4.12 -0.17 18.87
CA ASN A 49 3.58 -1.50 19.18
C ASN A 49 3.24 -2.27 17.89
N ARG A 50 3.99 -3.32 17.62
CA ARG A 50 3.87 -4.15 16.41
C ARG A 50 3.35 -5.56 16.67
N THR A 51 2.92 -5.86 17.90
CA THR A 51 2.57 -7.22 18.32
C THR A 51 1.41 -7.84 17.52
N THR A 52 0.54 -7.02 16.96
CA THR A 52 -0.63 -7.46 16.19
C THR A 52 -0.47 -7.34 14.69
N TRP A 53 0.73 -6.95 14.19
CA TRP A 53 0.99 -6.72 12.77
C TRP A 53 1.66 -7.92 12.10
N GLY A 54 1.24 -8.23 10.87
CA GLY A 54 1.72 -9.42 10.15
C GLY A 54 3.14 -9.29 9.60
N THR A 55 3.62 -8.05 9.34
CA THR A 55 4.97 -7.75 8.89
C THR A 55 5.56 -6.60 9.70
N PRO A 56 6.90 -6.44 9.74
CA PRO A 56 7.53 -5.37 10.52
C PRO A 56 7.15 -3.96 10.11
N PHE A 57 6.70 -3.75 8.89
CA PHE A 57 6.49 -2.43 8.28
C PHE A 57 5.03 -2.13 7.89
N THR A 58 4.13 -3.10 7.94
CA THR A 58 2.72 -2.92 7.53
C THR A 58 2.02 -1.75 8.22
N CYS A 59 2.39 -1.45 9.48
CA CYS A 59 1.77 -0.38 10.26
C CYS A 59 2.12 1.02 9.75
N TYR A 60 3.30 1.24 9.19
CA TYR A 60 3.83 2.57 8.90
C TYR A 60 3.07 3.30 7.78
N ARG A 61 2.35 2.58 6.93
CA ARG A 61 1.50 3.19 5.89
C ARG A 61 0.48 4.18 6.44
N TYR A 62 0.04 3.96 7.67
CA TYR A 62 -0.92 4.84 8.34
C TYR A 62 -0.28 6.08 8.99
N ALA A 63 1.06 6.12 9.10
CA ALA A 63 1.80 7.28 9.53
C ALA A 63 2.00 8.31 8.40
N VAL A 64 1.84 7.93 7.14
CA VAL A 64 2.15 8.79 5.99
C VAL A 64 1.44 10.15 6.04
N PRO A 65 0.14 10.26 6.35
CA PRO A 65 -0.50 11.58 6.47
C PRO A 65 0.15 12.45 7.54
N HIS A 66 0.56 11.88 8.67
CA HIS A 66 1.27 12.58 9.75
C HIS A 66 2.66 13.05 9.29
N LEU A 67 3.44 12.19 8.65
CA LEU A 67 4.77 12.51 8.13
C LEU A 67 4.73 13.61 7.06
N MET A 68 3.63 13.72 6.34
CA MET A 68 3.34 14.81 5.40
C MET A 68 2.78 16.08 6.10
N ASN A 69 2.75 16.13 7.43
CA ASN A 69 2.08 17.19 8.18
C ASN A 69 0.64 17.43 7.71
N TYR A 70 -0.04 16.37 7.30
CA TYR A 70 -1.40 16.40 6.75
C TYR A 70 -1.58 17.37 5.56
N LYS A 71 -0.57 17.48 4.70
CA LYS A 71 -0.61 18.37 3.54
C LYS A 71 -0.24 17.64 2.25
N GLY A 72 -0.93 18.00 1.18
CA GLY A 72 -0.64 17.52 -0.17
C GLY A 72 -0.91 16.03 -0.35
N ARG A 73 -0.24 15.48 -1.33
CA ARG A 73 -0.45 14.11 -1.81
C ARG A 73 0.78 13.23 -1.59
N ALA A 74 0.57 11.98 -1.27
CA ALA A 74 1.61 10.98 -1.13
C ALA A 74 1.22 9.65 -1.76
N LEU A 75 2.21 8.87 -2.17
CA LEU A 75 2.08 7.44 -2.44
C LEU A 75 2.74 6.66 -1.31
N TYR A 76 2.16 5.52 -0.97
CA TYR A 76 2.78 4.48 -0.18
C TYR A 76 2.81 3.18 -0.97
N THR A 77 3.93 2.44 -0.85
CA THR A 77 4.03 1.06 -1.36
C THR A 77 4.79 0.18 -0.38
N ASP A 78 4.53 -1.12 -0.43
CA ASP A 78 5.41 -2.10 0.20
C ASP A 78 6.68 -2.29 -0.65
N VAL A 79 7.79 -2.71 -0.06
CA VAL A 79 9.10 -2.85 -0.75
C VAL A 79 9.20 -4.10 -1.61
N ASP A 80 8.39 -5.13 -1.32
CA ASP A 80 8.39 -6.43 -2.00
C ASP A 80 7.58 -6.42 -3.31
N MET A 81 7.71 -5.34 -4.07
CA MET A 81 6.94 -5.08 -5.28
C MET A 81 7.84 -4.79 -6.48
N LEU A 82 7.33 -5.04 -7.69
CA LEU A 82 7.93 -4.65 -8.96
C LEU A 82 7.12 -3.55 -9.64
N ASN A 83 7.81 -2.56 -10.14
CA ASN A 83 7.21 -1.47 -10.90
C ASN A 83 7.38 -1.73 -12.39
N PHE A 84 6.30 -1.99 -13.12
CA PHE A 84 6.32 -2.20 -14.57
C PHE A 84 5.91 -0.96 -15.36
N ARG A 85 5.45 0.09 -14.68
CA ARG A 85 5.02 1.35 -15.29
C ARG A 85 5.47 2.57 -14.51
N ASP A 86 5.34 3.73 -15.16
CA ASP A 86 5.60 5.02 -14.56
C ASP A 86 4.63 5.30 -13.41
N ILE A 87 5.15 5.28 -12.18
CA ILE A 87 4.40 5.54 -10.96
C ILE A 87 3.82 6.95 -10.91
N SER A 88 4.37 7.88 -11.71
CA SER A 88 3.84 9.24 -11.79
C SER A 88 2.42 9.28 -12.34
N ALA A 89 2.04 8.30 -13.17
CA ALA A 89 0.68 8.17 -13.65
C ALA A 89 -0.30 7.84 -12.51
N LEU A 90 0.10 6.94 -11.59
CA LEU A 90 -0.67 6.67 -10.38
C LEU A 90 -0.74 7.91 -9.47
N TYR A 91 0.40 8.57 -9.27
CA TYR A 91 0.46 9.77 -8.42
C TYR A 91 -0.46 10.90 -8.92
N LYS A 92 -0.62 11.03 -10.23
CA LYS A 92 -1.48 12.04 -10.87
C LYS A 92 -2.95 11.65 -10.96
N THR A 93 -3.33 10.43 -10.57
CA THR A 93 -4.73 9.99 -10.60
C THR A 93 -5.60 10.94 -9.80
N ASP A 94 -6.68 11.41 -10.42
CA ASP A 94 -7.66 12.23 -9.71
C ASP A 94 -8.42 11.38 -8.69
N LEU A 95 -8.33 11.76 -7.42
CA LEU A 95 -9.08 11.12 -6.35
C LEU A 95 -10.54 11.56 -6.26
N GLU A 96 -10.98 12.44 -7.17
CA GLU A 96 -12.37 12.95 -7.20
C GLU A 96 -12.83 13.50 -5.84
N GLY A 97 -11.91 14.16 -5.17
CA GLY A 97 -12.21 14.71 -3.85
C GLY A 97 -12.15 13.70 -2.68
N LYS A 98 -11.74 12.45 -2.90
CA LYS A 98 -11.65 11.40 -1.88
C LYS A 98 -10.29 11.39 -1.17
N ALA A 99 -10.23 10.76 0.00
CA ALA A 99 -9.02 10.73 0.82
C ALA A 99 -8.00 9.70 0.32
N PHE A 100 -8.46 8.58 -0.23
CA PHE A 100 -7.61 7.47 -0.62
C PHE A 100 -7.89 6.97 -2.03
N GLY A 101 -6.83 6.53 -2.73
CA GLY A 101 -6.90 5.66 -3.89
C GLY A 101 -6.39 4.27 -3.51
N MET A 102 -7.21 3.25 -3.74
CA MET A 102 -6.88 1.84 -3.43
C MET A 102 -7.43 0.90 -4.50
N VAL A 103 -6.78 -0.25 -4.66
CA VAL A 103 -7.31 -1.36 -5.44
C VAL A 103 -8.25 -2.19 -4.57
N TRP A 104 -9.40 -2.55 -5.14
CA TRP A 104 -10.26 -3.59 -4.58
C TRP A 104 -9.94 -4.91 -5.25
N ASP A 105 -9.41 -5.85 -4.48
CA ASP A 105 -9.12 -7.19 -4.99
C ASP A 105 -10.36 -8.09 -4.91
N ALA A 106 -11.17 -8.04 -5.97
CA ALA A 106 -12.30 -8.93 -6.15
C ALA A 106 -11.90 -10.33 -6.65
N LEU A 107 -10.67 -10.48 -7.18
CA LEU A 107 -10.21 -11.76 -7.73
C LEU A 107 -10.01 -12.80 -6.64
N GLN A 108 -9.63 -12.37 -5.45
CA GLN A 108 -9.54 -13.24 -4.29
C GLN A 108 -10.90 -13.71 -3.76
N ASP A 109 -11.99 -13.09 -4.20
CA ASP A 109 -13.35 -13.54 -3.87
C ASP A 109 -13.63 -14.97 -4.40
N ASN A 110 -13.03 -15.35 -5.52
CA ASN A 110 -13.13 -16.68 -6.12
C ASN A 110 -11.91 -17.57 -5.82
N GLY A 111 -10.84 -17.01 -5.24
CA GLY A 111 -9.59 -17.70 -4.96
C GLY A 111 -9.53 -18.31 -3.56
N LYS A 112 -8.73 -19.38 -3.43
CA LYS A 112 -8.47 -20.05 -2.14
C LYS A 112 -7.80 -19.12 -1.12
N ALA A 113 -7.08 -18.10 -1.57
CA ALA A 113 -6.33 -17.17 -0.71
C ALA A 113 -7.27 -16.23 0.07
N GLY A 114 -8.25 -15.61 -0.57
CA GLY A 114 -9.21 -14.72 0.10
C GLY A 114 -10.05 -15.45 1.14
N LYS A 115 -10.49 -16.68 0.84
CA LYS A 115 -11.20 -17.52 1.81
C LYS A 115 -10.34 -17.92 3.00
N LYS A 116 -9.05 -18.22 2.77
CA LYS A 116 -8.10 -18.57 3.83
C LYS A 116 -7.76 -17.39 4.73
N ALA A 117 -7.77 -16.17 4.20
CA ALA A 117 -7.54 -14.94 4.95
C ALA A 117 -8.82 -14.40 5.64
N GLY A 118 -9.96 -15.06 5.48
CA GLY A 118 -11.22 -14.63 6.09
C GLY A 118 -11.94 -13.48 5.37
N TYR A 119 -11.58 -13.23 4.10
CA TYR A 119 -12.23 -12.22 3.24
C TYR A 119 -13.11 -12.88 2.16
N PRO A 120 -14.33 -13.28 2.46
CA PRO A 120 -15.14 -14.05 1.53
C PRO A 120 -15.65 -13.24 0.32
N ARG A 121 -15.39 -11.94 0.26
CA ARG A 121 -15.96 -11.03 -0.75
C ARG A 121 -14.98 -9.98 -1.29
N GLY A 122 -13.67 -10.28 -1.27
CA GLY A 122 -12.64 -9.33 -1.65
C GLY A 122 -12.20 -8.40 -0.51
N PHE A 123 -11.12 -7.67 -0.71
CA PHE A 123 -10.58 -6.74 0.28
C PHE A 123 -9.88 -5.54 -0.38
N TRP A 124 -9.69 -4.48 0.39
CA TRP A 124 -8.89 -3.36 -0.02
C TRP A 124 -7.40 -3.68 0.10
N CYS A 125 -6.68 -3.57 -1.02
CA CYS A 125 -5.24 -3.78 -1.07
C CYS A 125 -4.54 -2.50 -0.66
N ASP A 126 -4.06 -2.46 0.57
CA ASP A 126 -3.39 -1.30 1.15
C ASP A 126 -1.86 -1.33 1.04
N SER A 127 -1.31 -2.26 0.26
CA SER A 127 0.11 -2.29 -0.12
C SER A 127 0.47 -1.26 -1.20
N VAL A 128 -0.53 -0.69 -1.86
CA VAL A 128 -0.42 0.52 -2.70
C VAL A 128 -1.51 1.48 -2.27
N LEU A 129 -1.10 2.67 -1.82
CA LEU A 129 -2.02 3.73 -1.41
C LEU A 129 -1.65 5.04 -2.10
N LEU A 130 -2.62 5.66 -2.76
CA LEU A 130 -2.57 7.07 -3.11
C LEU A 130 -3.35 7.84 -2.05
N ILE A 131 -2.75 8.86 -1.46
CA ILE A 131 -3.27 9.53 -0.26
C ILE A 131 -3.37 11.03 -0.51
N ASP A 132 -4.56 11.59 -0.32
CA ASP A 132 -4.75 13.01 -0.05
C ASP A 132 -4.59 13.20 1.48
N CYS A 133 -3.44 13.73 1.89
CA CYS A 133 -3.06 13.75 3.30
C CYS A 133 -3.94 14.70 4.13
N GLU A 134 -4.51 15.73 3.54
CA GLU A 134 -5.41 16.66 4.25
C GLU A 134 -6.74 15.96 4.57
N LYS A 135 -7.31 15.26 3.59
CA LYS A 135 -8.57 14.53 3.77
C LYS A 135 -8.40 13.28 4.62
N ALA A 136 -7.25 12.62 4.51
CA ALA A 136 -6.95 11.44 5.32
C ALA A 136 -6.92 11.75 6.82
N LYS A 137 -6.61 13.00 7.22
CA LYS A 137 -6.62 13.45 8.61
C LYS A 137 -7.95 13.23 9.32
N GLU A 138 -9.06 13.34 8.59
CA GLU A 138 -10.40 13.15 9.17
C GLU A 138 -10.74 11.67 9.42
N PHE A 139 -9.99 10.77 8.80
CA PHE A 139 -10.28 9.35 8.81
C PHE A 139 -9.27 8.52 9.62
N VAL A 140 -7.99 8.84 9.52
CA VAL A 140 -6.92 8.16 10.24
C VAL A 140 -6.86 8.69 11.66
N ASP A 141 -6.79 7.79 12.63
CA ASP A 141 -6.68 8.16 14.04
C ASP A 141 -5.35 8.91 14.29
N PRO A 142 -5.23 9.69 15.38
CA PRO A 142 -3.99 10.35 15.76
C PRO A 142 -2.82 9.37 15.80
N ILE A 143 -1.62 9.83 15.42
CA ILE A 143 -0.45 8.97 15.30
C ILE A 143 -0.10 8.26 16.61
N ASP A 144 -0.24 8.93 17.74
CA ASP A 144 0.03 8.35 19.06
C ASP A 144 -0.94 7.20 19.38
N ASP A 145 -2.19 7.28 18.97
CA ASP A 145 -3.18 6.23 19.14
C ASP A 145 -2.84 5.01 18.26
N ILE A 146 -2.30 5.24 17.07
CA ILE A 146 -1.87 4.16 16.17
C ILE A 146 -0.60 3.48 16.69
N ILE A 147 0.37 4.25 17.15
CA ILE A 147 1.64 3.75 17.70
C ILE A 147 1.39 2.88 18.93
N ASN A 148 0.51 3.33 19.82
CA ASN A 148 0.17 2.65 21.07
C ASN A 148 -1.02 1.70 20.96
N TRP A 149 -1.41 1.31 19.74
CA TRP A 149 -2.55 0.43 19.51
C TRP A 149 -2.39 -0.92 20.23
N ASP A 150 -3.16 -1.13 21.27
CA ASP A 150 -3.05 -2.26 22.21
C ASP A 150 -4.18 -3.30 22.08
N LYS A 151 -5.12 -3.08 21.16
CA LYS A 151 -6.20 -4.03 20.92
C LYS A 151 -5.66 -5.34 20.36
N ASN A 152 -6.38 -6.42 20.57
CA ASN A 152 -6.01 -7.79 20.17
C ASN A 152 -6.12 -8.05 18.64
N TYR A 153 -6.19 -6.99 17.83
CA TYR A 153 -6.11 -7.02 16.37
C TYR A 153 -5.37 -5.79 15.85
N SER A 154 -4.75 -5.88 14.68
CA SER A 154 -3.99 -4.76 14.11
C SER A 154 -4.89 -3.57 13.75
N TYR A 155 -4.34 -2.35 13.77
CA TYR A 155 -5.03 -1.13 13.33
C TYR A 155 -5.56 -1.25 11.89
N LYS A 156 -4.88 -2.02 11.03
CA LYS A 156 -5.36 -2.35 9.68
C LYS A 156 -6.81 -2.85 9.68
N TRP A 157 -7.15 -3.73 10.62
CA TRP A 157 -8.52 -4.26 10.72
C TRP A 157 -9.54 -3.19 11.12
N GLU A 158 -9.13 -2.23 11.95
CA GLU A 158 -9.99 -1.08 12.27
C GLU A 158 -10.27 -0.26 11.02
N VAL A 159 -9.23 0.05 10.24
CA VAL A 159 -9.35 0.74 8.95
C VAL A 159 -10.27 -0.03 8.01
N MET A 160 -10.07 -1.36 7.86
CA MET A 160 -10.89 -2.18 6.98
C MET A 160 -12.36 -2.22 7.40
N LYS A 161 -12.66 -2.23 8.71
CA LYS A 161 -14.02 -2.13 9.24
C LYS A 161 -14.65 -0.76 8.96
N LYS A 162 -13.88 0.30 9.14
CA LYS A 162 -14.32 1.68 8.84
C LYS A 162 -14.64 1.82 7.36
N LEU A 163 -13.81 1.31 6.46
CA LEU A 163 -14.03 1.34 5.01
C LEU A 163 -15.23 0.47 4.61
N GLY A 164 -15.17 -0.82 4.90
CA GLY A 164 -16.15 -1.79 4.42
C GLY A 164 -16.04 -2.05 2.91
N SER A 165 -17.09 -2.58 2.29
CA SER A 165 -17.09 -2.92 0.87
C SER A 165 -17.17 -1.68 -0.03
N PRO A 166 -16.67 -1.74 -1.30
CA PRO A 166 -16.71 -0.61 -2.23
C PRO A 166 -18.13 -0.16 -2.60
N HIS A 167 -19.14 -0.98 -2.32
CA HIS A 167 -20.53 -0.65 -2.62
C HIS A 167 -21.19 0.20 -1.53
N LYS A 168 -20.57 0.37 -0.37
CA LYS A 168 -21.13 1.21 0.72
C LYS A 168 -20.95 2.69 0.41
N GLU A 169 -22.00 3.48 0.59
CA GLU A 169 -21.98 4.92 0.29
C GLU A 169 -20.87 5.68 1.04
N LYS A 170 -20.62 5.32 2.31
CA LYS A 170 -19.52 5.90 3.08
C LYS A 170 -18.15 5.64 2.43
N THR A 171 -17.94 4.43 1.88
CA THR A 171 -16.70 4.02 1.24
C THR A 171 -16.50 4.74 -0.09
N LYS A 172 -17.55 4.87 -0.88
CA LYS A 172 -17.53 5.62 -2.15
C LYS A 172 -17.14 7.08 -1.97
N LYS A 173 -17.49 7.69 -0.82
CA LYS A 173 -17.10 9.07 -0.49
C LYS A 173 -15.66 9.19 -0.04
N LEU A 174 -15.04 8.11 0.43
CA LEU A 174 -13.73 8.12 1.07
C LEU A 174 -12.63 7.55 0.15
N VAL A 175 -12.97 6.54 -0.66
CA VAL A 175 -12.00 5.81 -1.47
C VAL A 175 -12.31 5.93 -2.95
N HIS A 176 -11.33 6.37 -3.73
CA HIS A 176 -11.29 6.22 -5.17
C HIS A 176 -10.80 4.81 -5.51
N MET A 177 -11.59 4.05 -6.24
CA MET A 177 -11.21 2.71 -6.64
C MET A 177 -10.23 2.78 -7.81
N LEU A 178 -8.99 2.42 -7.56
CA LEU A 178 -7.94 2.35 -8.58
C LEU A 178 -8.16 1.16 -9.51
N ASP A 179 -7.62 1.25 -10.71
CA ASP A 179 -7.52 0.11 -11.63
C ASP A 179 -6.75 -1.03 -10.97
N SER A 180 -7.29 -2.25 -11.06
CA SER A 180 -6.72 -3.44 -10.41
C SER A 180 -5.27 -3.75 -10.83
N ARG A 181 -4.85 -3.26 -12.00
CA ARG A 181 -3.47 -3.39 -12.50
C ARG A 181 -2.43 -2.65 -11.64
N TRP A 182 -2.85 -1.71 -10.78
CA TRP A 182 -1.93 -1.01 -9.89
C TRP A 182 -1.49 -1.82 -8.67
N ASN A 183 -2.13 -2.96 -8.39
CA ASN A 183 -1.74 -3.83 -7.28
C ASN A 183 -2.18 -5.28 -7.55
N VAL A 184 -1.30 -6.06 -8.16
CA VAL A 184 -1.54 -7.46 -8.51
C VAL A 184 -0.64 -8.34 -7.65
N PHE A 185 -1.20 -9.39 -7.05
CA PHE A 185 -0.44 -10.32 -6.22
C PHE A 185 0.24 -11.39 -7.07
N ASP A 186 1.47 -11.76 -6.68
CA ASP A 186 2.14 -12.95 -7.19
C ASP A 186 1.31 -14.21 -6.89
N GLY A 187 1.31 -15.17 -7.83
CA GLY A 187 0.51 -16.39 -7.73
C GLY A 187 -0.99 -16.18 -8.01
N THR A 188 -1.41 -14.99 -8.43
CA THR A 188 -2.74 -14.81 -9.02
C THR A 188 -2.88 -15.69 -10.27
N ASP A 189 -4.00 -16.41 -10.40
CA ASP A 189 -4.26 -17.21 -11.59
C ASP A 189 -4.15 -16.32 -12.84
N PRO A 190 -3.30 -16.68 -13.82
CA PRO A 190 -3.08 -15.84 -15.01
C PRO A 190 -4.35 -15.50 -15.79
N SER A 191 -5.38 -16.35 -15.73
CA SER A 191 -6.68 -16.08 -16.34
C SER A 191 -7.46 -14.95 -15.66
N LEU A 192 -7.12 -14.65 -14.41
CA LEU A 192 -7.74 -13.60 -13.58
C LEU A 192 -6.92 -12.31 -13.57
N VAL A 193 -5.70 -12.33 -14.10
CA VAL A 193 -4.86 -11.14 -14.19
C VAL A 193 -5.45 -10.19 -15.23
N PRO A 194 -5.59 -8.89 -14.92
CA PRO A 194 -6.12 -7.93 -15.87
C PRO A 194 -5.31 -7.89 -17.17
N LYS A 195 -5.98 -7.81 -18.31
CA LYS A 195 -5.29 -7.65 -19.61
C LYS A 195 -4.42 -6.38 -19.59
N GLY A 196 -3.20 -6.49 -20.14
CA GLY A 196 -2.24 -5.38 -20.11
C GLY A 196 -1.46 -5.28 -18.79
N PHE A 197 -1.40 -6.38 -18.03
CA PHE A 197 -0.57 -6.54 -16.85
C PHE A 197 0.88 -6.10 -17.06
N ASP A 198 1.50 -6.47 -18.20
CA ASP A 198 2.89 -6.16 -18.56
C ASP A 198 3.18 -4.67 -18.55
N SER A 199 2.17 -3.85 -18.54
CA SER A 199 2.28 -2.40 -18.64
C SER A 199 2.00 -1.63 -17.35
N VAL A 200 1.45 -2.24 -16.27
CA VAL A 200 0.90 -1.46 -15.14
C VAL A 200 0.88 -2.20 -13.83
N SER A 201 1.80 -3.01 -13.41
CA SER A 201 1.52 -3.69 -12.17
C SER A 201 2.64 -3.68 -11.15
N TYR A 202 2.23 -3.72 -9.92
CA TYR A 202 3.02 -4.14 -8.78
C TYR A 202 2.70 -5.60 -8.49
N THR A 203 3.71 -6.43 -8.26
CA THR A 203 3.54 -7.79 -7.79
C THR A 203 4.28 -7.94 -6.48
N HIS A 204 3.66 -8.58 -5.51
CA HIS A 204 4.39 -9.03 -4.32
C HIS A 204 5.36 -10.13 -4.70
N LEU A 205 6.65 -9.90 -4.49
CA LEU A 205 7.67 -10.92 -4.64
C LEU A 205 7.77 -11.71 -3.34
N THR A 206 7.38 -12.96 -3.35
CA THR A 206 7.90 -13.93 -2.41
C THR A 206 9.32 -14.28 -2.85
N LEU A 207 10.30 -13.49 -2.41
CA LEU A 207 11.69 -13.89 -2.59
C LEU A 207 11.90 -15.23 -1.86
N PRO A 208 12.43 -16.27 -2.53
CA PRO A 208 12.75 -17.49 -1.85
C PRO A 208 13.72 -17.15 -0.71
N THR A 209 13.42 -17.61 0.48
CA THR A 209 14.32 -17.54 1.62
C THR A 209 15.56 -18.35 1.22
N ILE A 210 16.59 -17.69 0.73
CA ILE A 210 17.88 -18.34 0.52
C ILE A 210 18.43 -18.57 1.92
N SER A 211 18.24 -19.78 2.42
CA SER A 211 19.00 -20.25 3.58
C SER A 211 20.45 -20.26 3.16
N VAL A 212 21.20 -19.25 3.57
CA VAL A 212 22.67 -19.29 3.48
C VAL A 212 23.11 -20.33 4.48
N VAL A 213 23.56 -21.48 3.98
CA VAL A 213 24.26 -22.51 4.74
C VAL A 213 25.68 -22.03 5.02
#